data_90f7a94183246d81da7383a9c3ce990e
#
_entry.id   90f7a94183246d81da7383a9c3ce990e
#
_cell.length_a   1.000
_cell.length_b   1.000
_cell.length_c   1.000
_cell.angle_alpha   90.00
_cell.angle_beta   90.00
_cell.angle_gamma   90.00
#
_symmetry.space_group_name_H-M   'P 1'
#
loop_
_entity.id
_entity.type
_entity.pdbx_description
1 polymer ?
#
loop_
_entity_poly.entity_id
_entity_poly.type
_entity_poly.pdbx_seq_one_letter_code
_entity_poly.pdbx_strand_id
1 'polypeptide(L)'
;MSPHSPSSIEIEFTERCDREHARVCGDTRPPRLLQRLAAWRTARLLRHALSVAGEPGLILDLACGSGRFWPVLGEHVNRVILASDNSQAMLDHARTHHPATLLKRIKTFQGSAFSIGLSANAVDCIFCLELFRHVHDSEVRLALLQEFHRVSRDTVIVSVSARAAVEGEFRQAGFKVLNYQEFLPGSQLWRVYVLRKRG
;
A
#
# COMPACT_ATOMS: atom_id res chain seq x y z
N MET A 1 -11.97 19.02 16.55
CA MET A 1 -11.36 17.69 16.28
C MET A 1 -10.00 17.70 16.97
N SER A 2 -9.87 16.98 18.07
CA SER A 2 -8.60 16.89 18.79
C SER A 2 -7.58 16.10 17.96
N PRO A 3 -6.32 16.54 17.84
CA PRO A 3 -5.30 15.76 17.19
C PRO A 3 -5.08 14.48 18.00
N HIS A 4 -5.28 13.32 17.37
CA HIS A 4 -4.86 12.05 17.96
C HIS A 4 -3.35 12.12 18.19
N SER A 5 -2.93 11.99 19.44
CA SER A 5 -1.50 11.78 19.72
C SER A 5 -1.10 10.44 19.10
N PRO A 6 -0.03 10.40 18.27
CA PRO A 6 0.41 9.16 17.66
C PRO A 6 0.75 8.15 18.76
N SER A 7 0.35 6.91 18.57
CA SER A 7 0.71 5.82 19.49
C SER A 7 2.24 5.61 19.47
N SER A 8 2.80 5.08 20.56
CA SER A 8 4.23 4.75 20.62
C SER A 8 4.68 3.85 19.45
N ILE A 9 3.78 3.00 18.96
CA ILE A 9 3.98 2.11 17.81
C ILE A 9 4.07 2.91 16.51
N GLU A 10 3.25 3.95 16.34
CA GLU A 10 3.31 4.84 15.16
C GLU A 10 4.62 5.61 15.11
N ILE A 11 5.11 6.09 16.27
CA ILE A 11 6.38 6.83 16.37
C ILE A 11 7.55 5.92 15.99
N GLU A 12 7.62 4.71 16.56
CA GLU A 12 8.69 3.75 16.28
C GLU A 12 8.68 3.30 14.82
N PHE A 13 7.48 3.11 14.26
CA PHE A 13 7.30 2.76 12.86
C PHE A 13 7.76 3.88 11.93
N THR A 14 7.39 5.14 12.23
CA THR A 14 7.79 6.33 11.46
C THR A 14 9.30 6.49 11.43
N GLU A 15 9.95 6.43 12.58
CA GLU A 15 11.43 6.56 12.68
C GLU A 15 12.17 5.43 11.94
N ARG A 16 11.60 4.22 11.89
CA ARG A 16 12.20 3.11 11.16
C ARG A 16 12.02 3.28 9.66
N CYS A 17 10.84 3.71 9.21
CA CYS A 17 10.59 4.02 7.81
C CYS A 17 11.49 5.15 7.30
N ASP A 18 11.65 6.23 8.04
CA ASP A 18 12.52 7.35 7.64
C ASP A 18 13.98 6.91 7.48
N ARG A 19 14.46 6.02 8.33
CA ARG A 19 15.81 5.44 8.21
C ARG A 19 15.99 4.53 7.00
N GLU A 20 15.00 3.72 6.65
CA GLU A 20 15.02 2.89 5.45
C GLU A 20 14.89 3.73 4.18
N HIS A 21 14.05 4.75 4.21
CA HIS A 21 13.84 5.67 3.08
C HIS A 21 15.10 6.48 2.75
N ALA A 22 15.83 6.95 3.74
CA ALA A 22 17.11 7.64 3.52
C ALA A 22 18.14 6.76 2.78
N ARG A 23 18.08 5.43 2.94
CA ARG A 23 18.94 4.48 2.22
C ARG A 23 18.50 4.27 0.78
N VAL A 24 17.18 4.25 0.51
CA VAL A 24 16.63 4.04 -0.84
C VAL A 24 16.85 5.25 -1.73
N CYS A 25 16.72 6.45 -1.21
CA CYS A 25 16.95 7.70 -1.96
C CYS A 25 18.40 7.94 -2.36
N GLY A 26 19.37 7.27 -1.71
CA GLY A 26 20.79 7.43 -1.99
C GLY A 26 21.36 6.53 -3.10
N ASP A 27 20.62 5.53 -3.60
CA ASP A 27 21.15 4.57 -4.60
C ASP A 27 20.77 4.98 -6.04
N THR A 28 21.64 5.76 -6.68
CA THR A 28 21.49 6.22 -8.08
C THR A 28 21.96 5.21 -9.11
N ARG A 29 22.38 4.00 -8.70
CA ARG A 29 22.89 2.99 -9.62
C ARG A 29 21.78 2.41 -10.52
N PRO A 30 22.05 2.17 -11.81
CA PRO A 30 21.09 1.53 -12.69
C PRO A 30 20.71 0.15 -12.15
N PRO A 31 19.42 -0.24 -12.21
CA PRO A 31 18.97 -1.51 -11.66
C PRO A 31 19.65 -2.69 -12.35
N ARG A 32 20.21 -3.61 -11.56
CA ARG A 32 20.77 -4.86 -12.05
C ARG A 32 19.67 -5.67 -12.76
N LEU A 33 20.04 -6.56 -13.68
CA LEU A 33 19.09 -7.39 -14.43
C LEU A 33 18.06 -8.09 -13.52
N LEU A 34 18.50 -8.65 -12.40
CA LEU A 34 17.62 -9.27 -11.40
C LEU A 34 16.60 -8.30 -10.81
N GLN A 35 16.98 -7.04 -10.56
CA GLN A 35 16.07 -6.01 -10.07
C GLN A 35 15.01 -5.63 -11.11
N ARG A 36 15.39 -5.59 -12.39
CA ARG A 36 14.44 -5.36 -13.51
C ARG A 36 13.45 -6.51 -13.65
N LEU A 37 13.90 -7.75 -13.54
CA LEU A 37 13.04 -8.94 -13.56
C LEU A 37 12.08 -8.96 -12.36
N ALA A 38 12.57 -8.63 -11.17
CA ALA A 38 11.74 -8.52 -9.97
C ALA A 38 10.68 -7.41 -10.11
N ALA A 39 11.05 -6.24 -10.63
CA ALA A 39 10.12 -5.14 -10.89
C ALA A 39 9.05 -5.53 -11.92
N TRP A 40 9.43 -6.17 -13.03
CA TRP A 40 8.50 -6.67 -14.03
C TRP A 40 7.51 -7.67 -13.44
N ARG A 41 8.01 -8.63 -12.63
CA ARG A 41 7.15 -9.62 -11.98
C ARG A 41 6.20 -8.96 -10.99
N THR A 42 6.68 -8.04 -10.16
CA THR A 42 5.83 -7.25 -9.26
C THR A 42 4.73 -6.54 -10.05
N ALA A 43 5.08 -5.82 -11.11
CA ALA A 43 4.10 -5.12 -11.93
C ALA A 43 3.04 -6.07 -12.51
N ARG A 44 3.43 -7.28 -12.95
CA ARG A 44 2.49 -8.30 -13.43
C ARG A 44 1.53 -8.78 -12.35
N LEU A 45 2.04 -9.03 -11.13
CA LEU A 45 1.21 -9.41 -9.98
C LEU A 45 0.20 -8.32 -9.63
N LEU A 46 0.65 -7.06 -9.65
CA LEU A 46 -0.21 -5.92 -9.32
C LEU A 46 -1.31 -5.69 -10.36
N ARG A 47 -1.00 -5.80 -11.66
CA ARG A 47 -2.03 -5.74 -12.72
C ARG A 47 -3.09 -6.81 -12.52
N HIS A 48 -2.67 -8.04 -12.19
CA HIS A 48 -3.63 -9.11 -11.91
C HIS A 48 -4.45 -8.82 -10.64
N ALA A 49 -3.83 -8.34 -9.57
CA ALA A 49 -4.53 -7.96 -8.34
C ALA A 49 -5.56 -6.85 -8.58
N LEU A 50 -5.21 -5.83 -9.39
CA LEU A 50 -6.12 -4.75 -9.79
C LEU A 50 -7.29 -5.28 -10.62
N SER A 51 -7.03 -6.22 -11.54
CA SER A 51 -8.08 -6.88 -12.34
C SER A 51 -9.03 -7.69 -11.46
N VAL A 52 -8.51 -8.47 -10.51
CA VAL A 52 -9.34 -9.21 -9.53
C VAL A 52 -10.16 -8.27 -8.64
N ALA A 53 -9.61 -7.10 -8.30
CA ALA A 53 -10.32 -6.06 -7.55
C ALA A 53 -11.39 -5.32 -8.37
N GLY A 54 -11.56 -5.64 -9.67
CA GLY A 54 -12.56 -5.03 -10.54
C GLY A 54 -12.12 -3.70 -11.16
N GLU A 55 -10.83 -3.48 -11.34
CA GLU A 55 -10.25 -2.25 -11.91
C GLU A 55 -10.76 -0.95 -11.23
N PRO A 56 -10.55 -0.79 -9.91
CA PRO A 56 -11.11 0.34 -9.15
C PRO A 56 -10.71 1.70 -9.75
N GLY A 57 -11.67 2.62 -9.78
CA GLY A 57 -11.51 3.97 -10.36
C GLY A 57 -10.84 4.95 -9.41
N LEU A 58 -11.11 4.84 -8.11
CA LEU A 58 -10.51 5.67 -7.07
C LEU A 58 -9.73 4.79 -6.08
N ILE A 59 -8.41 4.92 -6.11
CA ILE A 59 -7.50 4.14 -5.25
C ILE A 59 -6.82 5.05 -4.24
N LEU A 60 -6.72 4.58 -3.00
CA LEU A 60 -5.79 5.12 -2.01
C LEU A 60 -4.52 4.25 -1.98
N ASP A 61 -3.40 4.78 -2.46
CA ASP A 61 -2.06 4.22 -2.25
C ASP A 61 -1.55 4.68 -0.88
N LEU A 62 -1.61 3.78 0.08
CA LEU A 62 -1.33 4.05 1.49
C LEU A 62 0.07 3.55 1.86
N ALA A 63 0.85 4.39 2.55
CA ALA A 63 2.29 4.24 2.75
C ALA A 63 3.02 4.16 1.39
N CYS A 64 2.75 5.13 0.53
CA CYS A 64 3.15 5.12 -0.89
C CYS A 64 4.66 5.33 -1.09
N GLY A 65 5.38 5.83 -0.08
CA GLY A 65 6.80 6.14 -0.16
C GLY A 65 7.14 7.04 -1.35
N SER A 66 8.10 6.61 -2.15
CA SER A 66 8.51 7.32 -3.38
C SER A 66 7.55 7.17 -4.57
N GLY A 67 6.36 6.60 -4.38
CA GLY A 67 5.41 6.37 -5.46
C GLY A 67 5.82 5.25 -6.43
N ARG A 68 6.61 4.29 -5.97
CA ARG A 68 7.16 3.19 -6.79
C ARG A 68 6.12 2.49 -7.67
N PHE A 69 4.89 2.38 -7.21
CA PHE A 69 3.82 1.65 -7.90
C PHE A 69 2.90 2.57 -8.74
N TRP A 70 3.06 3.89 -8.66
CA TRP A 70 2.24 4.83 -9.43
C TRP A 70 2.24 4.58 -10.95
N PRO A 71 3.36 4.17 -11.58
CA PRO A 71 3.31 3.83 -13.01
C PRO A 71 2.32 2.71 -13.32
N VAL A 72 2.26 1.67 -12.49
CA VAL A 72 1.31 0.55 -12.67
C VAL A 72 -0.12 0.97 -12.33
N LEU A 73 -0.32 1.68 -11.22
CA LEU A 73 -1.64 2.19 -10.84
C LEU A 73 -2.18 3.14 -11.90
N GLY A 74 -1.33 3.95 -12.51
CA GLY A 74 -1.68 4.93 -13.54
C GLY A 74 -1.89 4.36 -14.95
N GLU A 75 -1.75 3.06 -15.19
CA GLU A 75 -1.99 2.47 -16.51
C GLU A 75 -3.46 2.59 -16.94
N HIS A 76 -4.39 2.50 -16.00
CA HIS A 76 -5.80 2.74 -16.29
C HIS A 76 -6.08 4.25 -16.39
N VAL A 77 -6.46 4.70 -17.58
CA VAL A 77 -6.51 6.15 -17.94
C VAL A 77 -7.49 6.98 -17.10
N ASN A 78 -8.56 6.38 -16.61
CA ASN A 78 -9.59 7.06 -15.81
C ASN A 78 -9.37 6.91 -14.30
N ARG A 79 -8.32 6.23 -13.86
CA ARG A 79 -8.05 6.02 -12.43
C ARG A 79 -7.50 7.28 -11.78
N VAL A 80 -8.10 7.65 -10.66
CA VAL A 80 -7.61 8.67 -9.75
C VAL A 80 -6.91 8.01 -8.58
N ILE A 81 -5.74 8.51 -8.22
CA ILE A 81 -4.92 7.97 -7.14
C ILE A 81 -4.84 9.04 -6.04
N LEU A 82 -5.32 8.71 -4.86
CA LEU A 82 -4.94 9.40 -3.63
C LEU A 82 -3.71 8.68 -3.10
N ALA A 83 -2.66 9.39 -2.75
CA ALA A 83 -1.44 8.78 -2.23
C ALA A 83 -1.09 9.41 -0.88
N SER A 84 -0.93 8.58 0.13
CA SER A 84 -0.62 9.02 1.49
C SER A 84 0.63 8.33 2.02
N ASP A 85 1.44 9.12 2.69
CA ASP A 85 2.60 8.65 3.45
C ASP A 85 2.72 9.47 4.72
N ASN A 86 3.33 8.93 5.77
CA ASN A 86 3.61 9.67 7.01
C ASN A 86 4.81 10.63 6.86
N SER A 87 5.69 10.37 5.89
CA SER A 87 6.86 11.19 5.57
C SER A 87 6.54 12.21 4.49
N GLN A 88 6.48 13.50 4.85
CA GLN A 88 6.34 14.58 3.87
C GLN A 88 7.50 14.60 2.87
N ALA A 89 8.71 14.30 3.33
CA ALA A 89 9.89 14.23 2.47
C ALA A 89 9.77 13.19 1.36
N MET A 90 9.13 12.03 1.65
CA MET A 90 8.86 11.00 0.66
C MET A 90 7.83 11.44 -0.37
N LEU A 91 6.78 12.12 0.05
CA LEU A 91 5.78 12.68 -0.88
C LEU A 91 6.39 13.73 -1.80
N ASP A 92 7.26 14.61 -1.28
CA ASP A 92 7.94 15.62 -2.07
C ASP A 92 8.93 14.98 -3.06
N HIS A 93 9.68 13.97 -2.61
CA HIS A 93 10.53 13.16 -3.49
C HIS A 93 9.71 12.51 -4.60
N ALA A 94 8.60 11.85 -4.27
CA ALA A 94 7.74 11.21 -5.25
C ALA A 94 7.22 12.20 -6.31
N ARG A 95 6.78 13.39 -5.91
CA ARG A 95 6.31 14.45 -6.81
C ARG A 95 7.38 14.92 -7.80
N THR A 96 8.66 14.92 -7.38
CA THR A 96 9.76 15.39 -8.24
C THR A 96 10.27 14.33 -9.21
N HIS A 97 10.03 13.04 -8.94
CA HIS A 97 10.60 11.94 -9.70
C HIS A 97 9.63 11.25 -10.67
N HIS A 98 8.36 11.68 -10.68
CA HIS A 98 7.37 11.13 -11.61
C HIS A 98 6.97 12.14 -12.69
N PRO A 99 6.60 11.66 -13.91
CA PRO A 99 6.20 12.53 -15.00
C PRO A 99 4.95 13.35 -14.68
N ALA A 100 4.91 14.62 -15.12
CA ALA A 100 3.78 15.51 -14.90
C ALA A 100 2.44 14.95 -15.43
N THR A 101 2.48 14.16 -16.51
CA THR A 101 1.29 13.49 -17.07
C THR A 101 0.67 12.49 -16.10
N LEU A 102 1.48 11.77 -15.34
CA LEU A 102 1.03 10.86 -14.29
C LEU A 102 0.52 11.63 -13.07
N LEU A 103 1.27 12.65 -12.64
CA LEU A 103 0.95 13.46 -11.47
C LEU A 103 -0.38 14.22 -11.59
N LYS A 104 -0.89 14.50 -12.79
CA LYS A 104 -2.22 15.11 -12.98
C LYS A 104 -3.36 14.29 -12.35
N ARG A 105 -3.18 12.98 -12.17
CA ARG A 105 -4.18 12.07 -11.61
C ARG A 105 -3.86 11.60 -10.20
N ILE A 106 -2.78 12.13 -9.62
CA ILE A 106 -2.32 11.77 -8.28
C ILE A 106 -2.49 12.96 -7.35
N LYS A 107 -3.19 12.76 -6.24
CA LYS A 107 -3.29 13.74 -5.15
C LYS A 107 -2.61 13.17 -3.92
N THR A 108 -1.61 13.86 -3.42
CA THR A 108 -0.82 13.42 -2.27
C THR A 108 -1.24 14.17 -1.01
N PHE A 109 -1.22 13.49 0.13
CA PHE A 109 -1.40 14.11 1.44
C PHE A 109 -0.60 13.34 2.49
N GLN A 110 -0.08 14.06 3.49
CA GLN A 110 0.57 13.43 4.63
C GLN A 110 -0.49 12.85 5.57
N GLY A 111 -0.29 11.60 6.04
CA GLY A 111 -1.23 10.95 6.94
C GLY A 111 -0.73 9.63 7.48
N SER A 112 -1.31 9.22 8.61
CA SER A 112 -1.08 7.92 9.24
C SER A 112 -1.95 6.83 8.62
N ALA A 113 -1.41 5.63 8.49
CA ALA A 113 -2.16 4.45 8.09
C ALA A 113 -3.13 3.94 9.20
N PHE A 114 -2.89 4.33 10.44
CA PHE A 114 -3.72 3.98 11.60
C PHE A 114 -4.91 4.93 11.80
N SER A 115 -4.85 6.12 11.20
CA SER A 115 -5.90 7.12 11.27
C SER A 115 -5.95 7.88 9.94
N ILE A 116 -6.51 7.23 8.94
CA ILE A 116 -6.62 7.78 7.60
C ILE A 116 -7.63 8.93 7.62
N GLY A 117 -7.19 10.13 7.29
CA GLY A 117 -7.98 11.36 7.34
C GLY A 117 -9.10 11.44 6.29
N LEU A 118 -9.69 10.30 5.91
CA LEU A 118 -10.78 10.18 4.95
C LEU A 118 -12.04 9.63 5.65
N SER A 119 -13.20 9.96 5.11
CA SER A 119 -14.49 9.44 5.58
C SER A 119 -14.63 7.93 5.31
N ALA A 120 -15.59 7.30 5.99
CA ALA A 120 -15.92 5.90 5.71
C ALA A 120 -16.36 5.75 4.24
N ASN A 121 -15.95 4.65 3.62
CA ASN A 121 -16.23 4.31 2.22
C ASN A 121 -15.80 5.41 1.22
N ALA A 122 -14.72 6.12 1.51
CA ALA A 122 -14.24 7.24 0.69
C ALA A 122 -13.62 6.81 -0.64
N VAL A 123 -13.00 5.63 -0.70
CA VAL A 123 -12.29 5.14 -1.89
C VAL A 123 -12.78 3.75 -2.29
N ASP A 124 -12.69 3.41 -3.58
CA ASP A 124 -13.11 2.10 -4.07
C ASP A 124 -12.18 1.00 -3.58
N CYS A 125 -10.87 1.29 -3.57
CA CYS A 125 -9.83 0.35 -3.16
C CYS A 125 -8.75 1.04 -2.34
N ILE A 126 -8.28 0.38 -1.28
CA ILE A 126 -7.00 0.70 -0.63
C ILE A 126 -5.93 -0.22 -1.20
N PHE A 127 -4.84 0.37 -1.65
CA PHE A 127 -3.63 -0.29 -2.11
C PHE A 127 -2.53 -0.02 -1.10
N CYS A 128 -2.06 -1.05 -0.38
CA CYS A 128 -1.07 -0.91 0.67
C CYS A 128 -0.06 -2.04 0.59
N LEU A 129 1.03 -1.79 -0.12
CA LEU A 129 2.14 -2.73 -0.20
C LEU A 129 3.27 -2.26 0.72
N GLU A 130 4.12 -3.21 1.13
CA GLU A 130 5.29 -2.97 1.97
C GLU A 130 4.99 -2.71 3.46
N LEU A 131 3.90 -2.05 3.84
CA LEU A 131 3.59 -1.69 5.24
C LEU A 131 3.54 -2.91 6.17
N PHE A 132 2.79 -3.96 5.79
CA PHE A 132 2.60 -5.15 6.65
C PHE A 132 3.89 -5.95 6.87
N ARG A 133 4.92 -5.76 6.06
CA ARG A 133 6.24 -6.39 6.28
C ARG A 133 6.91 -5.90 7.56
N HIS A 134 6.56 -4.69 7.98
CA HIS A 134 7.13 -4.03 9.13
C HIS A 134 6.25 -4.17 10.38
N VAL A 135 5.04 -4.68 10.24
CA VAL A 135 4.08 -4.86 11.34
C VAL A 135 4.02 -6.35 11.72
N HIS A 136 4.72 -6.70 12.81
CA HIS A 136 4.80 -8.09 13.27
C HIS A 136 3.71 -8.46 14.26
N ASP A 137 3.16 -7.48 14.97
CA ASP A 137 2.10 -7.65 15.95
C ASP A 137 0.74 -7.82 15.26
N SER A 138 -0.01 -8.86 15.64
CA SER A 138 -1.31 -9.20 15.07
C SER A 138 -2.40 -8.20 15.47
N GLU A 139 -2.35 -7.62 16.66
CA GLU A 139 -3.33 -6.63 17.12
C GLU A 139 -3.14 -5.33 16.34
N VAL A 140 -1.90 -4.95 16.09
CA VAL A 140 -1.55 -3.76 15.28
C VAL A 140 -1.99 -3.96 13.83
N ARG A 141 -1.76 -5.16 13.26
CA ARG A 141 -2.26 -5.46 11.90
C ARG A 141 -3.79 -5.43 11.83
N LEU A 142 -4.45 -5.96 12.86
CA LEU A 142 -5.91 -5.94 12.93
C LEU A 142 -6.45 -4.50 12.99
N ALA A 143 -5.83 -3.63 13.78
CA ALA A 143 -6.22 -2.21 13.86
C ALA A 143 -6.09 -1.51 12.48
N LEU A 144 -4.98 -1.74 11.76
CA LEU A 144 -4.79 -1.26 10.39
C LEU A 144 -5.89 -1.77 9.45
N LEU A 145 -6.19 -3.07 9.49
CA LEU A 145 -7.22 -3.68 8.65
C LEU A 145 -8.62 -3.13 8.95
N GLN A 146 -8.94 -2.84 10.21
CA GLN A 146 -10.20 -2.22 10.60
C GLN A 146 -10.32 -0.80 10.03
N GLU A 147 -9.24 -0.02 10.06
CA GLU A 147 -9.21 1.31 9.44
C GLU A 147 -9.31 1.22 7.92
N PHE A 148 -8.66 0.24 7.29
CA PHE A 148 -8.82 -0.03 5.85
C PHE A 148 -10.26 -0.43 5.52
N HIS A 149 -10.90 -1.24 6.36
CA HIS A 149 -12.30 -1.59 6.20
C HIS A 149 -13.20 -0.36 6.31
N ARG A 150 -12.92 0.56 7.22
CA ARG A 150 -13.70 1.78 7.37
C ARG A 150 -13.63 2.65 6.11
N VAL A 151 -12.43 2.84 5.55
CA VAL A 151 -12.19 3.81 4.47
C VAL A 151 -12.45 3.23 3.07
N SER A 152 -12.21 1.93 2.86
CA SER A 152 -12.52 1.29 1.58
C SER A 152 -14.02 1.06 1.41
N ARG A 153 -14.49 1.22 0.17
CA ARG A 153 -15.87 0.90 -0.23
C ARG A 153 -16.03 -0.57 -0.59
N ASP A 154 -15.06 -1.15 -1.30
CA ASP A 154 -15.18 -2.52 -1.81
C ASP A 154 -13.94 -3.37 -1.51
N THR A 155 -12.77 -2.99 -1.99
CA THR A 155 -11.60 -3.85 -1.99
C THR A 155 -10.39 -3.26 -1.26
N VAL A 156 -9.48 -4.17 -0.86
CA VAL A 156 -8.16 -3.83 -0.31
C VAL A 156 -7.13 -4.76 -0.95
N ILE A 157 -6.03 -4.21 -1.43
CA ILE A 157 -4.87 -4.95 -1.94
C ILE A 157 -3.72 -4.74 -0.96
N VAL A 158 -3.26 -5.82 -0.33
CA VAL A 158 -2.16 -5.78 0.64
C VAL A 158 -1.09 -6.81 0.32
N SER A 159 0.16 -6.51 0.66
CA SER A 159 1.20 -7.53 0.68
C SER A 159 1.60 -7.90 2.10
N VAL A 160 1.80 -9.19 2.33
CA VAL A 160 2.20 -9.73 3.63
C VAL A 160 3.32 -10.75 3.46
N SER A 161 4.08 -11.00 4.52
CA SER A 161 5.02 -12.12 4.54
C SER A 161 4.28 -13.44 4.31
N ALA A 162 4.78 -14.30 3.43
CA ALA A 162 4.17 -15.59 3.16
C ALA A 162 4.13 -16.54 4.38
N ARG A 163 4.91 -16.24 5.41
CA ARG A 163 4.93 -17.00 6.68
C ARG A 163 3.88 -16.55 7.68
N ALA A 164 3.23 -15.41 7.45
CA ALA A 164 2.23 -14.87 8.38
C ALA A 164 0.88 -15.56 8.18
N ALA A 165 0.29 -16.05 9.27
CA ALA A 165 -1.07 -16.62 9.29
C ALA A 165 -2.11 -15.48 9.43
N VAL A 166 -2.26 -14.64 8.40
CA VAL A 166 -3.05 -13.40 8.45
C VAL A 166 -4.52 -13.55 8.06
N GLU A 167 -4.94 -14.70 7.53
CA GLU A 167 -6.31 -14.84 7.00
C GLU A 167 -7.37 -14.79 8.11
N GLY A 168 -6.99 -15.15 9.35
CA GLY A 168 -7.84 -14.97 10.54
C GLY A 168 -8.10 -13.49 10.80
N GLU A 169 -7.06 -12.67 10.74
CA GLU A 169 -7.12 -11.22 10.92
C GLU A 169 -7.99 -10.55 9.83
N PHE A 170 -7.86 -10.99 8.57
CA PHE A 170 -8.71 -10.49 7.49
C PHE A 170 -10.19 -10.75 7.75
N ARG A 171 -10.53 -11.96 8.19
CA ARG A 171 -11.93 -12.32 8.54
C ARG A 171 -12.44 -11.52 9.73
N GLN A 172 -11.63 -11.35 10.76
CA GLN A 172 -11.96 -10.57 11.96
C GLN A 172 -12.17 -9.09 11.64
N ALA A 173 -11.39 -8.53 10.70
CA ALA A 173 -11.55 -7.17 10.21
C ALA A 173 -12.72 -6.99 9.22
N GLY A 174 -13.52 -8.04 8.93
CA GLY A 174 -14.67 -7.94 8.04
C GLY A 174 -14.37 -8.14 6.56
N PHE A 175 -13.25 -8.75 6.22
CA PHE A 175 -12.90 -9.05 4.84
C PHE A 175 -13.07 -10.53 4.48
N LYS A 176 -13.28 -10.79 3.19
CA LYS A 176 -13.07 -12.09 2.55
C LYS A 176 -11.91 -12.00 1.57
N VAL A 177 -11.11 -13.06 1.47
CA VAL A 177 -10.05 -13.17 0.48
C VAL A 177 -10.69 -13.51 -0.87
N LEU A 178 -10.48 -12.69 -1.88
CA LEU A 178 -10.87 -12.99 -3.27
C LEU A 178 -9.80 -13.81 -3.98
N ASN A 179 -8.54 -13.41 -3.80
CA ASN A 179 -7.40 -14.03 -4.44
C ASN A 179 -6.13 -13.74 -3.64
N TYR A 180 -5.13 -14.58 -3.78
CA TYR A 180 -3.77 -14.25 -3.38
C TYR A 180 -2.77 -14.80 -4.39
N GLN A 181 -1.61 -14.16 -4.49
CA GLN A 181 -0.51 -14.58 -5.34
C GLN A 181 0.82 -14.46 -4.60
N GLU A 182 1.66 -15.48 -4.76
CA GLU A 182 3.03 -15.45 -4.27
C GLU A 182 3.93 -14.69 -5.24
N PHE A 183 4.87 -13.92 -4.70
CA PHE A 183 5.87 -13.24 -5.52
C PHE A 183 6.66 -14.23 -6.38
N LEU A 184 7.17 -15.28 -5.75
CA LEU A 184 7.74 -16.44 -6.42
C LEU A 184 7.06 -17.69 -5.86
N PRO A 185 6.45 -18.55 -6.68
CA PRO A 185 5.83 -19.78 -6.21
C PRO A 185 6.79 -20.62 -5.39
N GLY A 186 6.39 -21.02 -4.19
CA GLY A 186 7.18 -21.81 -3.26
C GLY A 186 8.31 -21.08 -2.53
N SER A 187 8.51 -19.76 -2.75
CA SER A 187 9.65 -19.03 -2.17
C SER A 187 9.41 -18.52 -0.74
N GLN A 188 8.19 -18.56 -0.24
CA GLN A 188 7.81 -18.02 1.07
C GLN A 188 8.26 -16.56 1.32
N LEU A 189 8.51 -15.77 0.26
CA LEU A 189 8.97 -14.39 0.39
C LEU A 189 7.82 -13.48 0.85
N TRP A 190 6.86 -13.24 -0.02
CA TRP A 190 5.69 -12.42 0.27
C TRP A 190 4.54 -12.76 -0.69
N ARG A 191 3.32 -12.46 -0.25
CA ARG A 191 2.08 -12.66 -1.00
C ARG A 191 1.36 -11.34 -1.14
N VAL A 192 0.70 -11.15 -2.29
CA VAL A 192 -0.29 -10.10 -2.51
C VAL A 192 -1.66 -10.71 -2.34
N TYR A 193 -2.45 -10.16 -1.45
CA TYR A 193 -3.84 -10.53 -1.23
C TYR A 193 -4.76 -9.47 -1.83
N VAL A 194 -5.84 -9.91 -2.46
CA VAL A 194 -6.98 -9.08 -2.82
C VAL A 194 -8.12 -9.46 -1.90
N LEU A 195 -8.52 -8.50 -1.09
CA LEU A 195 -9.56 -8.64 -0.08
C LEU A 195 -10.79 -7.88 -0.55
N ARG A 196 -11.97 -8.40 -0.25
CA ARG A 196 -13.25 -7.70 -0.44
C ARG A 196 -13.96 -7.53 0.88
N LYS A 197 -14.53 -6.37 1.09
CA LYS A 197 -15.36 -6.06 2.23
C LYS A 197 -16.56 -7.01 2.27
N ARG A 198 -16.89 -7.55 3.46
CA ARG A 198 -18.12 -8.27 3.66
C ARG A 198 -19.24 -7.27 3.85
N GLY A 199 -20.35 -7.47 3.16
CA GLY A 199 -21.56 -6.70 3.34
C GLY A 199 -22.19 -6.98 4.70
#